data_82d2afc2a09bfb639aa4bc916a692810
#
_entry.id   82d2afc2a09bfb639aa4bc916a692810
#
_cell.length_a   1.000
_cell.length_b   1.000
_cell.length_c   1.000
_cell.angle_alpha   90.00
_cell.angle_beta   90.00
_cell.angle_gamma   90.00
#
_symmetry.space_group_name_H-M   'P 1'
#
loop_
_entity.id
_entity.type
_entity.pdbx_description
1 polymer ?
#
loop_
_entity_poly.entity_id
_entity_poly.type
_entity_poly.pdbx_seq_one_letter_code
_entity_poly.pdbx_strand_id
1 'polypeptide(L)'
;MLISFQGFSSKILIPMDDSQANHLKAYGVTFWVLGNGVEAQWLLNYRGGSFMLPNINSIAEECVIRGVSFKIIADVQADQI
;
A
#
# COMPACT_ATOMS: atom_id res chain seq x y z
N MET A 1 11.14 13.82 23.62
CA MET A 1 11.00 13.25 23.40
C MET A 1 10.78 12.48 22.74
N LEU A 2 10.44 12.41 22.44
CA LEU A 2 10.33 11.77 21.92
C LEU A 2 9.84 11.06 21.22
N ILE A 3 9.53 10.95 20.97
CA ILE A 3 9.12 10.44 20.41
C ILE A 3 8.81 9.60 19.74
N SER A 4 8.61 9.29 19.54
CA SER A 4 8.40 8.52 18.88
C SER A 4 7.85 8.01 18.12
N PHE A 5 7.62 8.08 17.57
CA PHE A 5 7.16 7.64 16.81
C PHE A 5 7.01 6.76 16.20
N GLN A 6 7.12 6.75 16.23
CA GLN A 6 7.26 5.90 15.78
C GLN A 6 6.57 4.91 15.62
N GLY A 7 6.48 4.62 16.02
CA GLY A 7 5.78 3.47 15.99
C GLY A 7 4.64 3.27 15.16
N PHE A 8 4.28 4.06 14.61
CA PHE A 8 3.31 3.85 13.95
C PHE A 8 3.49 3.42 12.79
N SER A 9 3.94 2.52 12.79
CA SER A 9 4.16 1.89 11.59
C SER A 9 2.96 1.18 11.09
N SER A 10 2.60 1.54 9.94
CA SER A 10 1.51 0.91 9.22
C SER A 10 1.88 0.82 7.76
N LYS A 11 1.10 0.04 7.03
CA LYS A 11 1.32 -0.18 5.60
C LYS A 11 0.05 0.15 4.83
N ILE A 12 0.21 0.47 3.56
CA ILE A 12 -0.89 0.56 2.62
C ILE A 12 -0.95 -0.76 1.87
N LEU A 13 -2.10 -1.41 1.92
CA LEU A 13 -2.36 -2.64 1.17
C LEU A 13 -3.24 -2.30 -0.02
N ILE A 14 -2.76 -2.60 -1.21
CA ILE A 14 -3.51 -2.43 -2.44
C ILE A 14 -3.92 -3.83 -2.91
N PRO A 15 -5.17 -4.26 -2.65
CA PRO A 15 -5.61 -5.58 -3.07
C PRO A 15 -5.79 -5.62 -4.58
N MET A 16 -5.52 -6.76 -5.18
CA MET A 16 -5.67 -6.94 -6.62
C MET A 16 -6.75 -7.97 -6.96
N ASP A 17 -7.59 -8.31 -5.99
CA ASP A 17 -8.75 -9.18 -6.22
C ASP A 17 -9.93 -8.31 -6.73
N ASP A 18 -11.12 -8.90 -6.74
CA ASP A 18 -12.31 -8.23 -7.25
C ASP A 18 -12.73 -7.01 -6.44
N SER A 19 -12.19 -6.83 -5.23
CA SER A 19 -12.47 -5.65 -4.43
C SER A 19 -11.78 -4.39 -4.96
N GLN A 20 -10.79 -4.55 -5.88
CA GLN A 20 -10.08 -3.39 -6.44
C GLN A 20 -10.96 -2.66 -7.45
N ALA A 21 -11.16 -1.37 -7.24
CA ALA A 21 -11.96 -0.54 -8.14
C ALA A 21 -11.28 -0.33 -9.50
N ASN A 22 -9.95 -0.28 -9.52
CA ASN A 22 -9.23 0.01 -10.76
C ASN A 22 -7.85 -0.66 -10.75
N HIS A 23 -7.80 -1.88 -11.27
CA HIS A 23 -6.57 -2.67 -11.31
C HIS A 23 -5.46 -1.99 -12.09
N LEU A 24 -5.78 -1.40 -13.20
CA LEU A 24 -4.79 -0.79 -14.07
C LEU A 24 -4.11 0.38 -13.38
N LYS A 25 -4.89 1.23 -12.72
CA LYS A 25 -4.34 2.37 -11.99
C LYS A 25 -3.61 1.93 -10.71
N ALA A 26 -3.99 0.79 -10.16
CA ALA A 26 -3.26 0.22 -9.03
C ALA A 26 -1.82 -0.11 -9.41
N TYR A 27 -1.61 -0.69 -10.58
CA TYR A 27 -0.26 -0.90 -11.11
C TYR A 27 0.44 0.44 -11.31
N GLY A 28 -0.26 1.44 -11.81
CA GLY A 28 0.30 2.77 -12.04
C GLY A 28 0.80 3.43 -10.76
N VAL A 29 0.03 3.33 -9.69
CA VAL A 29 0.45 3.86 -8.38
C VAL A 29 1.70 3.12 -7.90
N THR A 30 1.73 1.80 -8.03
CA THR A 30 2.87 1.00 -7.60
C THR A 30 4.13 1.38 -8.38
N PHE A 31 4.02 1.55 -9.70
CA PHE A 31 5.15 2.01 -10.51
C PHE A 31 5.62 3.40 -10.10
N TRP A 32 4.70 4.29 -9.84
CA TRP A 32 5.02 5.65 -9.41
C TRP A 32 5.79 5.63 -8.09
N VAL A 33 5.35 4.79 -7.14
CA VAL A 33 6.01 4.64 -5.84
C VAL A 33 7.44 4.13 -6.03
N LEU A 34 7.60 3.08 -6.84
CA LEU A 34 8.93 2.53 -7.12
C LEU A 34 9.84 3.55 -7.80
N GLY A 35 9.29 4.33 -8.71
CA GLY A 35 10.04 5.37 -9.41
C GLY A 35 10.53 6.47 -8.48
N ASN A 36 9.91 6.63 -7.32
CA ASN A 36 10.32 7.59 -6.31
C ASN A 36 11.24 6.97 -5.25
N GLY A 37 11.75 5.78 -5.51
CA GLY A 37 12.72 5.13 -4.63
C GLY A 37 12.12 4.50 -3.38
N VAL A 38 10.80 4.30 -3.36
CA VAL A 38 10.12 3.68 -2.23
C VAL A 38 9.90 2.20 -2.53
N GLU A 39 10.16 1.36 -1.54
CA GLU A 39 9.99 -0.09 -1.70
C GLU A 39 8.52 -0.46 -1.78
N ALA A 40 8.23 -1.46 -2.60
CA ALA A 40 6.93 -2.09 -2.66
C ALA A 40 7.10 -3.60 -2.57
N GLN A 41 6.21 -4.27 -1.85
CA GLN A 41 6.20 -5.72 -1.76
C GLN A 41 5.04 -6.26 -2.58
N TRP A 42 5.29 -7.35 -3.32
CA TRP A 42 4.25 -8.03 -4.07
C TRP A 42 3.89 -9.33 -3.35
N LEU A 43 2.67 -9.38 -2.83
CA LEU A 43 2.17 -10.50 -2.06
C LEU A 43 1.41 -11.42 -3.00
N LEU A 44 2.13 -12.34 -3.65
CA LEU A 44 1.60 -13.16 -4.75
C LEU A 44 0.36 -13.96 -4.37
N ASN A 45 0.33 -14.49 -3.15
CA ASN A 45 -0.72 -15.40 -2.73
C ASN A 45 -1.75 -14.77 -1.82
N TYR A 46 -1.73 -13.45 -1.70
CA TYR A 46 -2.66 -12.75 -0.83
C TYR A 46 -3.63 -11.92 -1.68
N ARG A 47 -4.90 -12.25 -1.60
CA ARG A 47 -6.00 -11.52 -2.25
C ARG A 47 -5.71 -11.23 -3.72
N GLY A 48 -5.34 -12.26 -4.46
CA GLY A 48 -5.11 -12.15 -5.89
C GLY A 48 -3.80 -11.51 -6.28
N GLY A 49 -2.86 -11.39 -5.33
CA GLY A 49 -1.58 -10.75 -5.59
C GLY A 49 -1.64 -9.27 -5.26
N SER A 50 -1.61 -8.95 -3.99
CA SER A 50 -1.70 -7.57 -3.50
C SER A 50 -0.35 -6.90 -3.45
N PHE A 51 -0.35 -5.57 -3.47
CA PHE A 51 0.86 -4.78 -3.23
C PHE A 51 0.83 -4.19 -1.83
N MET A 52 1.98 -4.16 -1.18
CA MET A 52 2.11 -3.57 0.15
C MET A 52 3.17 -2.49 0.12
N LEU A 53 2.79 -1.30 0.55
CA LEU A 53 3.60 -0.08 0.48
C LEU A 53 3.67 0.56 1.86
N PRO A 54 4.72 1.35 2.13
CA PRO A 54 4.74 2.13 3.38
C PRO A 54 3.55 3.10 3.42
N ASN A 55 3.03 3.34 4.61
CA ASN A 55 1.93 4.29 4.78
C ASN A 55 2.48 5.71 4.79
N ILE A 56 2.66 6.26 3.62
CA ILE A 56 3.10 7.63 3.40
C ILE A 56 1.90 8.40 2.87
N ASN A 57 1.63 9.58 3.43
CA ASN A 57 0.44 10.36 3.09
C ASN A 57 0.29 10.61 1.60
N SER A 58 1.38 10.92 0.93
CA SER A 58 1.32 11.20 -0.51
C SER A 58 0.89 9.98 -1.32
N ILE A 59 1.23 8.77 -0.86
CA ILE A 59 0.82 7.53 -1.53
C ILE A 59 -0.67 7.32 -1.35
N ALA A 60 -1.17 7.48 -0.13
CA ALA A 60 -2.60 7.34 0.15
C ALA A 60 -3.40 8.35 -0.67
N GLU A 61 -2.92 9.58 -0.75
CA GLU A 61 -3.57 10.63 -1.55
C GLU A 61 -3.63 10.26 -3.03
N GLU A 62 -2.54 9.71 -3.57
CA GLU A 62 -2.54 9.27 -4.97
C GLU A 62 -3.54 8.17 -5.21
N CYS A 63 -3.67 7.24 -4.27
CA CYS A 63 -4.68 6.20 -4.39
C CYS A 63 -6.09 6.78 -4.45
N VAL A 64 -6.39 7.75 -3.59
CA VAL A 64 -7.69 8.41 -3.59
C VAL A 64 -7.93 9.13 -4.91
N ILE A 65 -6.95 9.92 -5.35
CA ILE A 65 -7.06 10.72 -6.56
C ILE A 65 -7.30 9.83 -7.79
N ARG A 66 -6.64 8.69 -7.85
CA ARG A 66 -6.71 7.79 -9.00
C ARG A 66 -7.82 6.76 -8.89
N GLY A 67 -8.58 6.76 -7.78
CA GLY A 67 -9.66 5.81 -7.60
C GLY A 67 -9.18 4.39 -7.35
N VAL A 68 -8.03 4.24 -6.73
CA VAL A 68 -7.45 2.93 -6.40
C VAL A 68 -7.89 2.54 -5.00
N SER A 69 -8.49 1.36 -4.87
CA SER A 69 -8.90 0.83 -3.57
C SER A 69 -7.67 0.42 -2.75
N PHE A 70 -7.65 0.78 -1.48
CA PHE A 70 -6.56 0.44 -0.60
C PHE A 70 -7.04 0.35 0.84
N LYS A 71 -6.23 -0.27 1.69
CA LYS A 71 -6.46 -0.36 3.13
C LYS A 71 -5.21 0.01 3.88
N ILE A 72 -5.40 0.64 5.05
CA ILE A 72 -4.30 0.89 5.97
C ILE A 72 -4.30 -0.28 6.97
N ILE A 73 -3.18 -0.97 7.09
CA ILE A 73 -3.04 -2.07 8.04
C ILE A 73 -1.85 -1.81 8.96
N ALA A 74 -1.94 -2.28 10.20
CA ALA A 74 -0.85 -2.17 11.15
C ALA A 74 0.30 -3.10 10.75
N ASP A 75 1.54 -2.74 11.12
CA ASP A 75 2.72 -3.56 10.82
C ASP A 75 2.58 -4.98 11.36
N VAL A 76 2.02 -5.13 12.55
CA VAL A 76 1.79 -6.44 13.14
C VAL A 76 0.91 -7.30 12.23
N GLN A 77 -0.10 -6.69 11.64
CA GLN A 77 -1.00 -7.35 10.71
C GLN A 77 -0.30 -7.66 9.39
N ALA A 78 0.52 -6.74 8.92
CA ALA A 78 1.30 -6.94 7.70
C ALA A 78 2.28 -8.10 7.85
N ASP A 79 2.90 -8.24 9.01
CA ASP A 79 3.86 -9.31 9.28
C ASP A 79 3.21 -10.69 9.25
N GLN A 80 1.91 -10.78 9.38
CA GLN A 80 1.17 -12.04 9.35
C GLN A 80 0.76 -12.45 7.93
N ILE A 81 0.98 -11.61 6.99
CA ILE A 81 0.71 -11.91 5.59
C ILE A 81 1.96 -12.50 4.94
#